data_a7f9bb5171009460f063e2d780b2e166
#
_entry.id   a7f9bb5171009460f063e2d780b2e166
#
_cell.length_a   1.000
_cell.length_b   1.000
_cell.length_c   1.000
_cell.angle_alpha   90.00
_cell.angle_beta   90.00
_cell.angle_gamma   90.00
#
_symmetry.space_group_name_H-M   'P 1'
#
loop_
_entity.id
_entity.type
_entity.pdbx_description
1 polymer ?
#
loop_
_entity_poly.entity_id
_entity_poly.type
_entity_poly.pdbx_seq_one_letter_code
_entity_poly.pdbx_strand_id
1 'polypeptide(L)'
;MCIRDSSNGTVSHLAGELAQDAADVKLSFVPYKGAGQAMTDLFGGQIDLYMSTVATLVGQVRNGKLRAIAITSAQRTPLLPDTPTLAESGYKNFEASSWFGVLAPAGTPPAVVKTLNAAINDALKDPIVADKLRGEGGDVLGGTPEQFSQLLRTCLLYTSDAADE
;
A
#
# COMPACT_ATOMS: atom_id res chain seq x y z
N MET A 1 -18.28 -4.08 -13.48
CA MET A 1 -16.96 -4.60 -13.08
C MET A 1 -16.83 -4.45 -11.58
N CYS A 2 -16.54 -5.51 -10.84
CA CYS A 2 -16.48 -5.46 -9.38
C CYS A 2 -15.02 -5.34 -8.91
N ILE A 3 -14.69 -4.26 -8.22
CA ILE A 3 -13.41 -4.09 -7.50
C ILE A 3 -13.57 -4.51 -6.05
N ARG A 4 -12.49 -5.01 -5.46
CA ARG A 4 -12.50 -5.44 -4.07
C ARG A 4 -11.30 -5.06 -3.25
N ASP A 5 -11.60 -4.78 -1.99
CA ASP A 5 -10.65 -4.62 -0.90
C ASP A 5 -11.14 -5.31 0.37
N SER A 6 -10.23 -5.51 1.31
CA SER A 6 -10.48 -6.24 2.56
C SER A 6 -11.36 -5.49 3.58
N SER A 7 -11.59 -4.17 3.43
CA SER A 7 -12.52 -3.39 4.29
C SER A 7 -12.74 -1.95 3.79
N ASN A 8 -13.87 -1.34 4.20
CA ASN A 8 -14.16 0.07 3.93
C ASN A 8 -13.12 0.99 4.61
N GLY A 9 -12.65 2.02 3.90
CA GLY A 9 -11.73 3.04 4.42
C GLY A 9 -10.26 2.63 4.48
N THR A 10 -9.89 1.51 3.86
CA THR A 10 -8.47 1.15 3.70
C THR A 10 -7.81 1.94 2.56
N VAL A 11 -6.47 2.01 2.57
CA VAL A 11 -5.71 2.64 1.47
C VAL A 11 -6.05 2.01 0.12
N SER A 12 -6.26 0.70 0.05
CA SER A 12 -6.65 0.03 -1.19
C SER A 12 -8.04 0.45 -1.66
N HIS A 13 -8.99 0.68 -0.75
CA HIS A 13 -10.31 1.21 -1.10
C HIS A 13 -10.19 2.62 -1.70
N LEU A 14 -9.51 3.52 -1.00
CA LEU A 14 -9.30 4.89 -1.49
C LEU A 14 -8.53 4.91 -2.83
N ALA A 15 -7.51 4.07 -2.98
CA ALA A 15 -6.78 3.93 -4.24
C ALA A 15 -7.69 3.42 -5.37
N GLY A 16 -8.67 2.55 -5.05
CA GLY A 16 -9.69 2.09 -5.99
C GLY A 16 -10.62 3.21 -6.45
N GLU A 17 -11.11 4.03 -5.52
CA GLU A 17 -11.95 5.19 -5.81
C GLU A 17 -11.18 6.22 -6.67
N LEU A 18 -9.95 6.56 -6.27
CA LEU A 18 -9.09 7.45 -7.06
C LEU A 18 -8.83 6.91 -8.49
N ALA A 19 -8.65 5.60 -8.62
CA ALA A 19 -8.44 4.99 -9.93
C ALA A 19 -9.70 5.01 -10.79
N GLN A 20 -10.89 4.88 -10.20
CA GLN A 20 -12.17 5.04 -10.89
C GLN A 20 -12.32 6.46 -11.44
N ASP A 21 -12.07 7.46 -10.60
CA ASP A 21 -12.18 8.87 -10.98
C ASP A 21 -11.16 9.21 -12.07
N ALA A 22 -9.91 8.78 -11.91
CA ALA A 22 -8.87 9.04 -12.90
C ALA A 22 -9.13 8.38 -14.26
N ALA A 23 -9.79 7.22 -14.27
CA ALA A 23 -10.08 6.46 -15.48
C ALA A 23 -11.48 6.73 -16.07
N ASP A 24 -12.29 7.55 -15.41
CA ASP A 24 -13.71 7.79 -15.74
C ASP A 24 -14.49 6.47 -15.92
N VAL A 25 -14.30 5.54 -14.99
CA VAL A 25 -14.98 4.23 -14.99
C VAL A 25 -15.77 4.04 -13.71
N LYS A 26 -16.86 3.30 -13.78
CA LYS A 26 -17.63 2.92 -12.60
C LYS A 26 -17.34 1.47 -12.23
N LEU A 27 -16.87 1.28 -11.00
CA LEU A 27 -16.58 -0.01 -10.42
C LEU A 27 -17.48 -0.22 -9.21
N SER A 28 -18.05 -1.42 -9.07
CA SER A 28 -18.85 -1.76 -7.90
C SER A 28 -17.95 -2.32 -6.82
N PHE A 29 -17.86 -1.63 -5.70
CA PHE A 29 -17.09 -2.09 -4.55
C PHE A 29 -17.85 -3.17 -3.78
N VAL A 30 -17.18 -4.26 -3.43
CA VAL A 30 -17.77 -5.34 -2.63
C VAL A 30 -16.83 -5.66 -1.45
N PRO A 31 -17.21 -5.31 -0.20
CA PRO A 31 -16.38 -5.50 0.98
C PRO A 31 -16.26 -6.97 1.38
N TYR A 32 -15.07 -7.39 1.80
CA TYR A 32 -14.81 -8.70 2.41
C TYR A 32 -14.20 -8.55 3.80
N LYS A 33 -14.35 -9.58 4.62
CA LYS A 33 -13.74 -9.63 5.96
C LYS A 33 -12.27 -10.08 5.96
N GLY A 34 -11.70 -10.36 4.78
CA GLY A 34 -10.29 -10.76 4.67
C GLY A 34 -9.90 -11.21 3.26
N ALA A 35 -8.60 -11.18 2.99
CA ALA A 35 -8.01 -11.46 1.69
C ALA A 35 -8.31 -12.89 1.16
N GLY A 36 -8.42 -13.89 2.05
CA GLY A 36 -8.63 -15.28 1.64
C GLY A 36 -9.95 -15.51 0.90
N GLN A 37 -11.05 -14.92 1.41
CA GLN A 37 -12.36 -15.03 0.76
C GLN A 37 -12.38 -14.28 -0.57
N ALA A 38 -11.82 -13.06 -0.61
CA ALA A 38 -11.71 -12.28 -1.83
C ALA A 38 -10.92 -13.02 -2.93
N MET A 39 -9.84 -13.70 -2.56
CA MET A 39 -9.04 -14.52 -3.50
C MET A 39 -9.83 -15.71 -4.03
N THR A 40 -10.61 -16.38 -3.19
CA THR A 40 -11.45 -17.51 -3.62
C THR A 40 -12.48 -17.04 -4.67
N ASP A 41 -13.13 -15.92 -4.41
CA ASP A 41 -14.14 -15.35 -5.31
C ASP A 41 -13.52 -14.81 -6.61
N LEU A 42 -12.29 -14.26 -6.54
CA LEU A 42 -11.54 -13.86 -7.72
C LEU A 42 -11.19 -15.04 -8.61
N PHE A 43 -10.70 -16.14 -8.03
CA PHE A 43 -10.43 -17.36 -8.78
C PHE A 43 -11.69 -18.05 -9.29
N GLY A 44 -12.80 -17.90 -8.58
CA GLY A 44 -14.13 -18.39 -8.99
C GLY A 44 -14.84 -17.51 -10.02
N GLY A 45 -14.25 -16.36 -10.41
CA GLY A 45 -14.86 -15.42 -11.37
C GLY A 45 -16.08 -14.68 -10.83
N GLN A 46 -16.29 -14.67 -9.50
CA GLN A 46 -17.36 -13.92 -8.85
C GLN A 46 -17.04 -12.41 -8.80
N ILE A 47 -15.77 -12.06 -8.92
CA ILE A 47 -15.25 -10.71 -9.03
C ILE A 47 -14.22 -10.62 -10.15
N ASP A 48 -14.16 -9.45 -10.77
CA ASP A 48 -13.30 -9.23 -11.93
C ASP A 48 -11.92 -8.68 -11.56
N LEU A 49 -11.83 -7.90 -10.46
CA LEU A 49 -10.63 -7.21 -10.02
C LEU A 49 -10.45 -7.32 -8.51
N TYR A 50 -9.21 -7.34 -8.08
CA TYR A 50 -8.84 -7.26 -6.67
C TYR A 50 -7.66 -6.30 -6.50
N MET A 51 -7.81 -5.32 -5.62
CA MET A 51 -6.75 -4.38 -5.24
C MET A 51 -6.24 -4.73 -3.85
N SER A 52 -4.95 -4.95 -3.73
CA SER A 52 -4.30 -5.31 -2.47
C SER A 52 -2.81 -5.02 -2.51
N THR A 53 -2.10 -5.29 -1.41
CA THR A 53 -0.64 -5.12 -1.37
C THR A 53 0.06 -6.12 -2.28
N VAL A 54 1.23 -5.74 -2.80
CA VAL A 54 2.06 -6.61 -3.65
C VAL A 54 2.38 -7.94 -2.95
N ALA A 55 2.71 -7.88 -1.65
CA ALA A 55 2.98 -9.06 -0.83
C ALA A 55 1.88 -10.12 -0.90
N THR A 56 0.62 -9.68 -0.85
CA THR A 56 -0.55 -10.59 -0.90
C THR A 56 -0.69 -11.28 -2.26
N LEU A 57 -0.32 -10.61 -3.35
CA LEU A 57 -0.67 -11.03 -4.72
C LEU A 57 0.52 -11.60 -5.52
N VAL A 58 1.76 -11.24 -5.17
CA VAL A 58 2.95 -11.55 -5.97
C VAL A 58 3.11 -13.04 -6.25
N GLY A 59 2.82 -13.89 -5.28
CA GLY A 59 2.89 -15.36 -5.45
C GLY A 59 1.91 -15.87 -6.51
N GLN A 60 0.71 -15.33 -6.56
CA GLN A 60 -0.33 -15.74 -7.51
C GLN A 60 -0.06 -15.22 -8.92
N VAL A 61 0.51 -14.01 -9.02
CA VAL A 61 0.95 -13.43 -10.29
C VAL A 61 2.11 -14.22 -10.87
N ARG A 62 3.15 -14.54 -10.07
CA ARG A 62 4.29 -15.36 -10.51
C ARG A 62 3.91 -16.77 -10.92
N ASN A 63 2.90 -17.35 -10.30
CA ASN A 63 2.37 -18.65 -10.66
C ASN A 63 1.38 -18.62 -11.84
N GLY A 64 1.18 -17.47 -12.47
CA GLY A 64 0.30 -17.29 -13.62
C GLY A 64 -1.21 -17.41 -13.31
N LYS A 65 -1.60 -17.46 -12.04
CA LYS A 65 -3.01 -17.55 -11.62
C LYS A 65 -3.72 -16.20 -11.65
N LEU A 66 -2.97 -15.11 -11.55
CA LEU A 66 -3.47 -13.74 -11.64
C LEU A 66 -2.62 -12.94 -12.62
N ARG A 67 -3.24 -11.98 -13.26
CA ARG A 67 -2.58 -10.98 -14.08
C ARG A 67 -2.49 -9.66 -13.30
N ALA A 68 -1.28 -9.17 -13.04
CA ALA A 68 -1.10 -7.82 -12.53
C ALA A 68 -1.39 -6.82 -13.66
N ILE A 69 -2.22 -5.83 -13.39
CA ILE A 69 -2.65 -4.82 -14.37
C ILE A 69 -1.82 -3.56 -14.19
N ALA A 70 -1.70 -3.04 -12.97
CA ALA A 70 -0.94 -1.85 -12.66
C ALA A 70 -0.53 -1.80 -11.18
N ILE A 71 0.48 -0.99 -10.88
CA ILE A 71 0.95 -0.65 -9.54
C ILE A 71 0.51 0.77 -9.21
N THR A 72 0.04 1.01 -7.99
CA THR A 72 -0.46 2.32 -7.54
C THR A 72 0.61 3.25 -6.99
N SER A 73 1.82 2.76 -6.70
CA SER A 73 2.96 3.58 -6.28
C SER A 73 3.57 4.36 -7.45
N ALA A 74 4.33 5.41 -7.13
CA ALA A 74 5.01 6.26 -8.13
C ALA A 74 6.03 5.49 -9.00
N GLN A 75 6.60 4.40 -8.46
CA GLN A 75 7.60 3.58 -9.16
C GLN A 75 7.17 2.11 -9.18
N ARG A 76 7.65 1.37 -10.20
CA ARG A 76 7.46 -0.08 -10.27
C ARG A 76 8.13 -0.78 -9.09
N THR A 77 7.56 -1.90 -8.68
CA THR A 77 8.18 -2.76 -7.68
C THR A 77 9.15 -3.76 -8.32
N PRO A 78 10.33 -4.02 -7.74
CA PRO A 78 11.24 -5.07 -8.20
C PRO A 78 10.62 -6.48 -8.18
N LEU A 79 9.56 -6.68 -7.41
CA LEU A 79 8.85 -7.97 -7.34
C LEU A 79 8.01 -8.26 -8.58
N LEU A 80 7.57 -7.21 -9.30
CA LEU A 80 6.76 -7.28 -10.53
C LEU A 80 7.28 -6.25 -11.55
N PRO A 81 8.49 -6.42 -12.09
CA PRO A 81 9.17 -5.41 -12.91
C PRO A 81 8.44 -5.12 -14.24
N ASP A 82 7.70 -6.09 -14.75
CA ASP A 82 6.96 -5.96 -16.01
C ASP A 82 5.60 -5.28 -15.84
N THR A 83 5.14 -5.05 -14.60
CA THR A 83 3.87 -4.39 -14.33
C THR A 83 4.05 -2.88 -14.29
N PRO A 84 3.37 -2.12 -15.16
CA PRO A 84 3.49 -0.67 -15.18
C PRO A 84 2.83 -0.03 -13.94
N THR A 85 3.20 1.21 -13.63
CA THR A 85 2.44 2.02 -12.68
C THR A 85 1.23 2.65 -13.36
N LEU A 86 0.25 3.11 -12.58
CA LEU A 86 -0.87 3.90 -13.12
C LEU A 86 -0.38 5.20 -13.75
N ALA A 87 0.64 5.84 -13.16
CA ALA A 87 1.26 7.03 -13.73
C ALA A 87 1.87 6.77 -15.12
N GLU A 88 2.58 5.65 -15.31
CA GLU A 88 3.11 5.22 -16.61
C GLU A 88 2.00 4.86 -17.61
N SER A 89 0.84 4.44 -17.12
CA SER A 89 -0.33 4.08 -17.94
C SER A 89 -1.16 5.29 -18.38
N GLY A 90 -0.71 6.52 -18.09
CA GLY A 90 -1.34 7.76 -18.55
C GLY A 90 -2.03 8.59 -17.45
N TYR A 91 -2.18 8.06 -16.25
CA TYR A 91 -2.79 8.74 -15.11
C TYR A 91 -1.72 9.55 -14.35
N LYS A 92 -1.36 10.71 -14.92
CA LYS A 92 -0.29 11.56 -14.39
C LYS A 92 -0.54 11.94 -12.92
N ASN A 93 0.54 11.89 -12.13
CA ASN A 93 0.53 12.19 -10.70
C ASN A 93 -0.29 11.20 -9.84
N PHE A 94 -0.72 10.07 -10.39
CA PHE A 94 -1.36 9.05 -9.58
C PHE A 94 -0.33 8.39 -8.67
N GLU A 95 -0.55 8.49 -7.38
CA GLU A 95 0.21 7.79 -6.36
C GLU A 95 -0.69 7.44 -5.19
N ALA A 96 -0.75 6.15 -4.85
CA ALA A 96 -1.39 5.66 -3.64
C ALA A 96 -0.52 4.53 -3.08
N SER A 97 0.15 4.80 -1.97
CA SER A 97 1.03 3.86 -1.29
C SER A 97 0.68 3.74 0.19
N SER A 98 0.87 2.54 0.74
CA SER A 98 0.74 2.31 2.18
C SER A 98 2.10 2.42 2.83
N TRP A 99 2.14 2.94 4.04
CA TRP A 99 3.35 2.94 4.85
C TRP A 99 3.07 2.32 6.23
N PHE A 100 4.10 1.80 6.85
CA PHE A 100 4.07 1.25 8.19
C PHE A 100 5.08 1.99 9.05
N GLY A 101 4.67 2.35 10.27
CA GLY A 101 5.52 3.06 11.21
C GLY A 101 5.33 2.59 12.64
N VAL A 102 6.32 2.85 13.48
CA VAL A 102 6.28 2.55 14.91
C VAL A 102 6.03 3.85 15.67
N LEU A 103 5.00 3.86 16.50
CA LEU A 103 4.65 5.00 17.36
C LEU A 103 4.84 4.62 18.82
N ALA A 104 5.27 5.58 19.63
CA ALA A 104 5.33 5.47 21.07
C ALA A 104 4.14 6.20 21.72
N PRO A 105 3.67 5.78 22.89
CA PRO A 105 2.64 6.51 23.63
C PRO A 105 3.00 7.97 23.86
N ALA A 106 1.99 8.85 23.94
CA ALA A 106 2.20 10.25 24.30
C ALA A 106 2.86 10.35 25.67
N GLY A 107 3.84 11.26 25.80
CA GLY A 107 4.60 11.44 27.04
C GLY A 107 5.80 10.49 27.20
N THR A 108 6.09 9.63 26.25
CA THR A 108 7.33 8.84 26.29
C THR A 108 8.55 9.77 26.32
N PRO A 109 9.50 9.59 27.27
CA PRO A 109 10.67 10.46 27.39
C PRO A 109 11.47 10.53 26.10
N PRO A 110 11.98 11.72 25.67
CA PRO A 110 12.71 11.88 24.40
C PRO A 110 13.94 10.97 24.28
N ALA A 111 14.62 10.69 25.39
CA ALA A 111 15.77 9.78 25.42
C ALA A 111 15.38 8.34 25.03
N VAL A 112 14.20 7.88 25.46
CA VAL A 112 13.67 6.55 25.10
C VAL A 112 13.32 6.52 23.62
N VAL A 113 12.62 7.54 23.10
CA VAL A 113 12.29 7.66 21.68
C VAL A 113 13.54 7.63 20.82
N LYS A 114 14.58 8.39 21.21
CA LYS A 114 15.87 8.40 20.51
C LYS A 114 16.53 7.02 20.49
N THR A 115 16.54 6.31 21.62
CA THR A 115 17.14 4.96 21.72
C THR A 115 16.39 3.96 20.84
N LEU A 116 15.06 3.98 20.87
CA LEU A 116 14.22 3.10 20.05
C LEU A 116 14.41 3.39 18.55
N ASN A 117 14.40 4.67 18.18
CA ASN A 117 14.62 5.08 16.80
C ASN A 117 15.99 4.62 16.28
N ALA A 118 17.06 4.77 17.05
CA ALA A 118 18.38 4.29 16.69
C ALA A 118 18.39 2.77 16.50
N ALA A 119 17.84 2.02 17.44
CA ALA A 119 17.78 0.56 17.35
C ALA A 119 16.96 0.05 16.15
N ILE A 120 15.82 0.70 15.84
CA ILE A 120 15.01 0.38 14.67
C ILE A 120 15.77 0.67 13.38
N ASN A 121 16.41 1.86 13.26
CA ASN A 121 17.19 2.20 12.08
C ASN A 121 18.40 1.27 11.89
N ASP A 122 19.02 0.80 12.96
CA ASP A 122 20.12 -0.16 12.87
C ASP A 122 19.61 -1.55 12.45
N ALA A 123 18.47 -2.00 12.97
CA ALA A 123 17.82 -3.23 12.52
C ALA A 123 17.43 -3.18 11.04
N LEU A 124 16.97 -2.05 10.54
CA LEU A 124 16.61 -1.86 9.12
C LEU A 124 17.83 -1.90 8.17
N LYS A 125 19.04 -1.68 8.68
CA LYS A 125 20.30 -1.83 7.92
C LYS A 125 20.78 -3.28 7.85
N ASP A 126 20.27 -4.15 8.72
CA ASP A 126 20.62 -5.58 8.68
C ASP A 126 20.10 -6.19 7.37
N PRO A 127 20.98 -6.81 6.56
CA PRO A 127 20.58 -7.40 5.29
C PRO A 127 19.45 -8.42 5.40
N ILE A 128 19.43 -9.24 6.46
CA ILE A 128 18.42 -10.27 6.68
C ILE A 128 17.05 -9.62 6.88
N VAL A 129 16.99 -8.56 7.69
CA VAL A 129 15.75 -7.81 7.96
C VAL A 129 15.30 -7.07 6.69
N ALA A 130 16.22 -6.33 6.06
CA ALA A 130 15.93 -5.57 4.86
C ALA A 130 15.43 -6.44 3.70
N ASP A 131 16.08 -7.59 3.46
CA ASP A 131 15.69 -8.50 2.38
C ASP A 131 14.34 -9.18 2.65
N LYS A 132 14.04 -9.47 3.91
CA LYS A 132 12.72 -9.98 4.29
C LYS A 132 11.62 -8.96 4.04
N LEU A 133 11.83 -7.70 4.44
CA LEU A 133 10.87 -6.62 4.20
C LEU A 133 10.67 -6.35 2.69
N ARG A 134 11.76 -6.33 1.91
CA ARG A 134 11.68 -6.21 0.44
C ARG A 134 10.96 -7.41 -0.20
N GLY A 135 11.18 -8.61 0.33
CA GLY A 135 10.47 -9.81 -0.11
C GLY A 135 8.97 -9.75 0.09
N GLU A 136 8.52 -9.00 1.09
CA GLU A 136 7.11 -8.69 1.37
C GLU A 136 6.60 -7.47 0.56
N GLY A 137 7.39 -6.92 -0.36
CA GLY A 137 6.99 -5.81 -1.22
C GLY A 137 7.10 -4.43 -0.59
N GLY A 138 7.79 -4.30 0.54
CA GLY A 138 8.02 -3.03 1.22
C GLY A 138 9.36 -2.41 0.87
N ASP A 139 9.37 -1.09 0.71
CA ASP A 139 10.61 -0.31 0.67
C ASP A 139 11.07 0.01 2.09
N VAL A 140 12.35 -0.22 2.36
CA VAL A 140 12.94 0.03 3.68
C VAL A 140 13.42 1.47 3.74
N LEU A 141 12.66 2.35 4.36
CA LEU A 141 12.96 3.79 4.41
C LEU A 141 13.77 4.18 5.65
N GLY A 142 13.35 3.75 6.85
CA GLY A 142 13.93 4.26 8.10
C GLY A 142 13.67 5.76 8.29
N GLY A 143 14.52 6.43 9.08
CA GLY A 143 14.46 7.88 9.23
C GLY A 143 14.37 8.36 10.68
N THR A 144 14.18 9.69 10.86
CA THR A 144 14.06 10.32 12.17
C THR A 144 12.60 10.44 12.63
N PRO A 145 12.35 10.61 13.94
CA PRO A 145 10.99 10.88 14.44
C PRO A 145 10.36 12.12 13.81
N GLU A 146 11.14 13.15 13.50
CA GLU A 146 10.67 14.40 12.88
C GLU A 146 10.22 14.16 11.45
N GLN A 147 10.99 13.39 10.66
CA GLN A 147 10.63 13.01 9.29
C GLN A 147 9.32 12.21 9.27
N PHE A 148 9.16 11.28 10.21
CA PHE A 148 7.93 10.51 10.31
C PHE A 148 6.74 11.36 10.76
N SER A 149 6.95 12.29 11.70
CA SER A 149 5.92 13.27 12.10
C SER A 149 5.48 14.17 10.93
N GLN A 150 6.42 14.57 10.06
CA GLN A 150 6.10 15.34 8.86
C GLN A 150 5.26 14.52 7.88
N LEU A 151 5.63 13.25 7.65
CA LEU A 151 4.85 12.33 6.81
C LEU A 151 3.41 12.19 7.32
N LEU A 152 3.24 11.96 8.62
CA LEU A 152 1.93 11.85 9.27
C LEU A 152 1.06 13.08 9.02
N ARG A 153 1.61 14.27 9.21
CA ARG A 153 0.89 15.53 9.00
C ARG A 153 0.46 15.69 7.54
N THR A 154 1.36 15.42 6.61
CA THR A 154 1.05 15.52 5.17
C THR A 154 -0.06 14.55 4.78
N CYS A 155 0.00 13.30 5.22
CA CYS A 155 -1.02 12.32 4.93
C CYS A 155 -2.39 12.67 5.55
N LEU A 156 -2.41 13.16 6.81
CA LEU A 156 -3.65 13.53 7.49
C LEU A 156 -4.31 14.76 6.86
N LEU A 157 -3.54 15.76 6.45
CA LEU A 157 -4.08 16.96 5.79
C LEU A 157 -4.70 16.60 4.43
N TYR A 158 -4.05 15.74 3.65
CA TYR A 158 -4.57 15.32 2.36
C TYR A 158 -5.91 14.55 2.46
N THR A 159 -6.08 13.77 3.54
CA THR A 159 -7.33 13.03 3.76
C THR A 159 -8.45 13.90 4.34
N SER A 160 -8.15 14.99 5.05
CA SER A 160 -9.17 15.92 5.55
C SER A 160 -9.72 16.83 4.45
N ASP A 161 -8.87 17.32 3.57
CA ASP A 161 -9.30 18.20 2.46
C ASP A 161 -10.16 17.44 1.42
N ALA A 162 -9.90 16.14 1.21
CA ALA A 162 -10.69 15.29 0.33
C ALA A 162 -12.05 14.85 0.94
N ALA A 163 -12.28 15.07 2.23
CA ALA A 163 -13.54 14.74 2.89
C ALA A 163 -14.50 15.94 2.97
N ASP A 164 -14.03 17.16 2.66
CA ASP A 164 -14.79 18.41 2.72
C ASP A 164 -15.27 18.91 1.32
N GLU A 165 -14.96 18.18 0.23
CA GLU A 165 -15.50 18.36 -1.12
C GLU A 165 -16.59 17.31 -1.45
#